data_e3c201f8434ea017ceb967890821e47e
#
_entry.id   e3c201f8434ea017ceb967890821e47e
#
_cell.length_a   1.000
_cell.length_b   1.000
_cell.length_c   1.000
_cell.angle_alpha   90.00
_cell.angle_beta   90.00
_cell.angle_gamma   90.00
#
_symmetry.space_group_name_H-M   'P 1'
#
loop_
_entity.id
_entity.type
_entity.pdbx_description
1 polymer ?
#
loop_
_entity_poly.entity_id
_entity_poly.type
_entity_poly.pdbx_seq_one_letter_code
_entity_poly.pdbx_strand_id
1 'polypeptide(L)'
;MKGKRDNIAEYILYLWQMEDYLRAFPKNADATPELHDLNEMMHREGILDGGHLALAQNALSELEDLHSELLNEDAMYRAAILRLQPSLNLLKAKTDRPTMSDIEACLTLLYQIMLLRLQKKEISPETASVQTQATQVLTFLSKTYHDNQTAV
;
A
#
# COMPACT_ATOMS: atom_id res chain seq x y z
N MET A 1 -2.69 -16.63 -2.13
CA MET A 1 -2.36 -15.19 -2.20
C MET A 1 -1.05 -14.99 -2.95
N LYS A 2 -0.97 -13.92 -3.73
CA LYS A 2 0.26 -13.57 -4.44
C LYS A 2 1.30 -13.02 -3.46
N GLY A 3 2.55 -13.47 -3.61
CA GLY A 3 3.65 -12.97 -2.82
C GLY A 3 4.16 -11.61 -3.30
N LYS A 4 5.18 -11.09 -2.60
CA LYS A 4 5.78 -9.78 -2.88
C LYS A 4 6.27 -9.67 -4.35
N ARG A 5 6.86 -10.73 -4.89
CA ARG A 5 7.41 -10.72 -6.25
C ARG A 5 6.33 -10.63 -7.32
N ASP A 6 5.15 -11.18 -7.06
CA ASP A 6 4.06 -11.23 -8.03
C ASP A 6 3.35 -9.89 -8.17
N ASN A 7 3.05 -9.25 -7.03
CA ASN A 7 2.44 -7.92 -6.99
C ASN A 7 2.75 -7.26 -5.66
N ILE A 8 3.80 -6.45 -5.64
CA ILE A 8 4.31 -5.85 -4.39
C ILE A 8 3.31 -4.88 -3.76
N ALA A 9 2.55 -4.13 -4.56
CA ALA A 9 1.53 -3.23 -4.01
C ALA A 9 0.40 -4.00 -3.32
N GLU A 10 -0.11 -5.04 -3.95
CA GLU A 10 -1.14 -5.91 -3.33
C GLU A 10 -0.60 -6.60 -2.08
N TYR A 11 0.67 -7.00 -2.09
CA TYR A 11 1.31 -7.61 -0.94
C TYR A 11 1.31 -6.66 0.27
N ILE A 12 1.66 -5.40 0.05
CA ILE A 12 1.65 -4.39 1.12
C ILE A 12 0.22 -4.18 1.65
N LEU A 13 -0.75 -4.02 0.76
CA LEU A 13 -2.15 -3.82 1.14
C LEU A 13 -2.69 -5.02 1.92
N TYR A 14 -2.31 -6.22 1.51
CA TYR A 14 -2.69 -7.45 2.21
C TYR A 14 -2.12 -7.47 3.63
N LEU A 15 -0.83 -7.14 3.80
CA LEU A 15 -0.21 -7.10 5.12
C LEU A 15 -0.90 -6.07 6.01
N TRP A 16 -1.19 -4.88 5.49
CA TRP A 16 -1.92 -3.85 6.24
C TRP A 16 -3.29 -4.35 6.68
N GLN A 17 -3.99 -5.04 5.79
CA GLN A 17 -5.31 -5.60 6.09
C GLN A 17 -5.22 -6.67 7.20
N MET A 18 -4.21 -7.52 7.13
CA MET A 18 -4.01 -8.57 8.14
C MET A 18 -3.61 -7.99 9.48
N GLU A 19 -2.79 -6.95 9.50
CA GLU A 19 -2.44 -6.24 10.73
C GLU A 19 -3.71 -5.69 11.40
N ASP A 20 -4.53 -4.99 10.65
CA ASP A 20 -5.78 -4.42 11.19
C ASP A 20 -6.76 -5.51 11.63
N TYR A 21 -6.85 -6.60 10.87
CA TYR A 21 -7.70 -7.73 11.22
C TYR A 21 -7.28 -8.34 12.57
N LEU A 22 -5.99 -8.58 12.75
CA LEU A 22 -5.49 -9.18 13.99
C LEU A 22 -5.64 -8.25 15.20
N ARG A 23 -5.54 -6.93 14.99
CA ARG A 23 -5.81 -5.96 16.04
C ARG A 23 -7.29 -5.93 16.43
N ALA A 24 -8.18 -6.07 15.45
CA ALA A 24 -9.63 -6.06 15.68
C ALA A 24 -10.13 -7.39 16.25
N PHE A 25 -9.53 -8.49 15.84
CA PHE A 25 -9.98 -9.85 16.19
C PHE A 25 -8.84 -10.71 16.74
N PRO A 26 -8.26 -10.34 17.90
CA PRO A 26 -7.11 -11.09 18.44
C PRO A 26 -7.42 -12.55 18.74
N LYS A 27 -8.70 -12.89 18.98
CA LYS A 27 -9.11 -14.27 19.23
C LYS A 27 -8.99 -15.16 18.00
N ASN A 28 -8.92 -14.57 16.79
CA ASN A 28 -8.80 -15.30 15.54
C ASN A 28 -7.34 -15.49 15.10
N ALA A 29 -6.38 -15.12 15.94
CA ALA A 29 -4.96 -15.20 15.60
C ALA A 29 -4.49 -16.63 15.24
N ASP A 30 -5.15 -17.66 15.78
CA ASP A 30 -4.79 -19.05 15.51
C ASP A 30 -5.72 -19.74 14.51
N ALA A 31 -6.60 -18.96 13.82
CA ALA A 31 -7.57 -19.54 12.90
C ALA A 31 -6.90 -20.20 11.69
N THR A 32 -5.76 -19.70 11.25
CA THR A 32 -4.95 -20.30 10.18
C THR A 32 -3.48 -20.22 10.54
N PRO A 33 -2.62 -21.10 9.95
CA PRO A 33 -1.17 -20.98 10.17
C PRO A 33 -0.62 -19.63 9.76
N GLU A 34 -1.13 -19.05 8.68
CA GLU A 34 -0.68 -17.72 8.19
C GLU A 34 -0.99 -16.63 9.22
N LEU A 35 -2.21 -16.60 9.76
CA LEU A 35 -2.59 -15.63 10.78
C LEU A 35 -1.76 -15.80 12.05
N HIS A 36 -1.52 -17.06 12.46
CA HIS A 36 -0.67 -17.35 13.61
C HIS A 36 0.73 -16.77 13.44
N ASP A 37 1.34 -17.00 12.27
CA ASP A 37 2.69 -16.53 12.00
C ASP A 37 2.76 -14.98 11.97
N LEU A 38 1.80 -14.34 11.34
CA LEU A 38 1.73 -12.89 11.29
C LEU A 38 1.52 -12.28 12.68
N ASN A 39 0.67 -12.91 13.49
CA ASN A 39 0.43 -12.46 14.87
C ASN A 39 1.70 -12.56 15.71
N GLU A 40 2.46 -13.64 15.57
CA GLU A 40 3.75 -13.78 16.27
C GLU A 40 4.73 -12.70 15.84
N MET A 41 4.80 -12.39 14.54
CA MET A 41 5.67 -11.33 14.04
C MET A 41 5.26 -9.97 14.62
N MET A 42 3.96 -9.68 14.70
CA MET A 42 3.47 -8.44 15.30
C MET A 42 3.84 -8.32 16.77
N HIS A 43 3.76 -9.41 17.51
CA HIS A 43 4.19 -9.45 18.91
C HIS A 43 5.68 -9.16 19.04
N ARG A 44 6.52 -9.83 18.24
CA ARG A 44 7.96 -9.66 18.30
C ARG A 44 8.39 -8.24 17.92
N GLU A 45 7.68 -7.62 16.99
CA GLU A 45 8.02 -6.27 16.52
C GLU A 45 7.36 -5.17 17.36
N GLY A 46 6.50 -5.54 18.30
CA GLY A 46 5.86 -4.58 19.20
C GLY A 46 4.86 -3.66 18.51
N ILE A 47 4.14 -4.16 17.51
CA ILE A 47 3.20 -3.35 16.70
C ILE A 47 1.74 -3.70 16.93
N LEU A 48 1.40 -4.36 18.02
CA LEU A 48 0.00 -4.73 18.30
C LEU A 48 -0.91 -3.52 18.43
N ASP A 49 -0.39 -2.39 18.89
CA ASP A 49 -1.19 -1.18 19.11
C ASP A 49 -1.12 -0.21 17.92
N GLY A 50 -0.24 -0.44 16.98
CA GLY A 50 -0.10 0.43 15.82
C GLY A 50 1.22 0.20 15.09
N GLY A 51 1.35 0.81 13.92
CA GLY A 51 2.52 0.65 13.07
C GLY A 51 2.34 -0.50 12.09
N HIS A 52 3.41 -0.81 11.38
CA HIS A 52 3.40 -1.83 10.33
C HIS A 52 4.54 -2.81 10.51
N LEU A 53 4.32 -4.04 10.05
CA LEU A 53 5.35 -5.08 10.01
C LEU A 53 6.56 -4.62 9.19
N ALA A 54 7.74 -5.04 9.61
CA ALA A 54 8.98 -4.77 8.85
C ALA A 54 8.88 -5.27 7.42
N LEU A 55 8.20 -6.40 7.18
CA LEU A 55 7.96 -6.91 5.82
C LEU A 55 7.25 -5.87 4.95
N ALA A 56 6.22 -5.22 5.48
CA ALA A 56 5.47 -4.19 4.75
C ALA A 56 6.31 -2.93 4.55
N GLN A 57 7.02 -2.50 5.59
CA GLN A 57 7.88 -1.31 5.51
C GLN A 57 9.03 -1.49 4.51
N ASN A 58 9.65 -2.67 4.49
CA ASN A 58 10.72 -2.97 3.54
C ASN A 58 10.21 -2.99 2.10
N ALA A 59 9.03 -3.59 1.89
CA ALA A 59 8.40 -3.60 0.56
C ALA A 59 8.07 -2.17 0.10
N LEU A 60 7.56 -1.34 1.00
CA LEU A 60 7.27 0.06 0.68
C LEU A 60 8.55 0.81 0.29
N SER A 61 9.63 0.61 1.05
CA SER A 61 10.92 1.24 0.75
C SER A 61 11.43 0.85 -0.64
N GLU A 62 11.28 -0.41 -1.04
CA GLU A 62 11.68 -0.87 -2.37
C GLU A 62 10.86 -0.17 -3.46
N LEU A 63 9.56 0.02 -3.24
CA LEU A 63 8.72 0.76 -4.18
C LEU A 63 9.09 2.25 -4.23
N GLU A 64 9.42 2.84 -3.09
CA GLU A 64 9.85 4.24 -3.04
C GLU A 64 11.15 4.45 -3.81
N ASP A 65 12.09 3.52 -3.71
CA ASP A 65 13.34 3.57 -4.45
C ASP A 65 13.08 3.49 -5.96
N LEU A 66 12.22 2.57 -6.38
CA LEU A 66 11.83 2.42 -7.78
C LEU A 66 11.11 3.67 -8.29
N HIS A 67 10.23 4.22 -7.47
CA HIS A 67 9.53 5.48 -7.78
C HIS A 67 10.53 6.60 -8.07
N SER A 68 11.55 6.74 -7.23
CA SER A 68 12.57 7.78 -7.40
C SER A 68 13.34 7.59 -8.72
N GLU A 69 13.68 6.36 -9.08
CA GLU A 69 14.33 6.06 -10.35
C GLU A 69 13.44 6.45 -11.53
N LEU A 70 12.18 6.04 -11.49
CA LEU A 70 11.22 6.31 -12.57
C LEU A 70 10.91 7.78 -12.75
N LEU A 71 10.90 8.55 -11.66
CA LEU A 71 10.72 10.01 -11.75
C LEU A 71 11.82 10.65 -12.58
N ASN A 72 13.04 10.10 -12.55
CA ASN A 72 14.16 10.62 -13.31
C ASN A 72 14.19 10.08 -14.75
N GLU A 73 13.76 8.86 -14.96
CA GLU A 73 13.98 8.14 -16.21
C GLU A 73 12.76 8.09 -17.15
N ASP A 74 11.54 8.20 -16.61
CA ASP A 74 10.31 7.96 -17.36
C ASP A 74 9.41 9.20 -17.31
N ALA A 75 9.31 9.90 -18.44
CA ALA A 75 8.52 11.13 -18.55
C ALA A 75 7.01 10.86 -18.39
N MET A 76 6.52 9.72 -18.87
CA MET A 76 5.10 9.37 -18.74
C MET A 76 4.75 9.06 -17.29
N TYR A 77 5.63 8.35 -16.59
CA TYR A 77 5.46 8.08 -15.17
C TYR A 77 5.44 9.39 -14.37
N ARG A 78 6.38 10.27 -14.65
CA ARG A 78 6.46 11.59 -13.99
C ARG A 78 5.17 12.39 -14.20
N ALA A 79 4.63 12.37 -15.42
CA ALA A 79 3.37 13.06 -15.74
C ALA A 79 2.20 12.45 -14.96
N ALA A 80 2.16 11.12 -14.81
CA ALA A 80 1.11 10.45 -14.04
C ALA A 80 1.15 10.85 -12.57
N ILE A 81 2.35 10.94 -11.98
CA ILE A 81 2.51 11.39 -10.60
C ILE A 81 2.08 12.85 -10.45
N LEU A 82 2.46 13.72 -11.39
CA LEU A 82 2.05 15.12 -11.35
C LEU A 82 0.52 15.29 -11.36
N ARG A 83 -0.18 14.46 -12.11
CA ARG A 83 -1.65 14.49 -12.13
C ARG A 83 -2.26 14.09 -10.80
N LEU A 84 -1.62 13.17 -10.08
CA LEU A 84 -2.08 12.70 -8.77
C LEU A 84 -1.72 13.65 -7.63
N GLN A 85 -0.70 14.50 -7.81
CA GLN A 85 -0.10 15.25 -6.71
C GLN A 85 -1.10 16.04 -5.87
N PRO A 86 -2.08 16.77 -6.46
CA PRO A 86 -3.05 17.50 -5.64
C PRO A 86 -3.86 16.60 -4.72
N SER A 87 -4.27 15.43 -5.21
CA SER A 87 -5.04 14.46 -4.41
C SER A 87 -4.19 13.84 -3.31
N LEU A 88 -2.92 13.53 -3.61
CA LEU A 88 -2.00 12.99 -2.62
C LEU A 88 -1.71 14.01 -1.52
N ASN A 89 -1.51 15.27 -1.88
CA ASN A 89 -1.27 16.34 -0.92
C ASN A 89 -2.49 16.53 0.00
N LEU A 90 -3.69 16.46 -0.56
CA LEU A 90 -4.92 16.55 0.21
C LEU A 90 -5.04 15.41 1.21
N LEU A 91 -4.72 14.17 0.79
CA LEU A 91 -4.73 13.01 1.67
C LEU A 91 -3.73 13.19 2.82
N LYS A 92 -2.52 13.64 2.53
CA LYS A 92 -1.49 13.87 3.54
C LYS A 92 -1.96 14.89 4.57
N ALA A 93 -2.62 15.95 4.12
CA ALA A 93 -3.17 16.98 5.02
C ALA A 93 -4.29 16.41 5.89
N LYS A 94 -5.21 15.65 5.30
CA LYS A 94 -6.35 15.06 6.01
C LYS A 94 -5.93 14.03 7.05
N THR A 95 -4.86 13.31 6.80
CA THR A 95 -4.35 12.28 7.73
C THR A 95 -3.34 12.85 8.73
N ASP A 96 -3.08 14.15 8.67
CA ASP A 96 -2.09 14.85 9.51
C ASP A 96 -0.70 14.22 9.39
N ARG A 97 -0.34 13.79 8.17
CA ARG A 97 0.97 13.19 7.87
C ARG A 97 1.58 13.87 6.64
N PRO A 98 2.01 15.14 6.76
CA PRO A 98 2.48 15.91 5.61
C PRO A 98 3.79 15.37 5.01
N THR A 99 4.55 14.58 5.76
CA THR A 99 5.82 13.99 5.31
C THR A 99 5.67 12.59 4.71
N MET A 100 4.43 12.08 4.63
CA MET A 100 4.17 10.79 3.99
C MET A 100 4.68 10.82 2.55
N SER A 101 5.32 9.73 2.09
CA SER A 101 5.76 9.64 0.69
C SER A 101 4.56 9.55 -0.25
N ASP A 102 4.78 9.90 -1.51
CA ASP A 102 3.72 9.82 -2.52
C ASP A 102 3.24 8.38 -2.73
N ILE A 103 4.14 7.41 -2.67
CA ILE A 103 3.78 5.99 -2.84
C ILE A 103 2.98 5.49 -1.64
N GLU A 104 3.40 5.83 -0.43
CA GLU A 104 2.61 5.50 0.75
C GLU A 104 1.23 6.16 0.67
N ALA A 105 1.14 7.40 0.19
CA ALA A 105 -0.12 8.10 0.01
C ALA A 105 -1.04 7.39 -1.01
N CYS A 106 -0.50 6.90 -2.12
CA CYS A 106 -1.25 6.11 -3.09
C CYS A 106 -1.82 4.84 -2.46
N LEU A 107 -1.00 4.11 -1.72
CA LEU A 107 -1.42 2.89 -1.02
C LEU A 107 -2.47 3.21 0.03
N THR A 108 -2.27 4.25 0.82
CA THR A 108 -3.22 4.68 1.86
C THR A 108 -4.56 5.06 1.24
N LEU A 109 -4.55 5.77 0.13
CA LEU A 109 -5.78 6.12 -0.59
C LEU A 109 -6.55 4.86 -0.99
N LEU A 110 -5.88 3.90 -1.63
CA LEU A 110 -6.54 2.66 -2.04
C LEU A 110 -7.05 1.86 -0.84
N TYR A 111 -6.28 1.84 0.24
CA TYR A 111 -6.69 1.14 1.46
C TYR A 111 -7.95 1.76 2.06
N GLN A 112 -8.01 3.10 2.15
CA GLN A 112 -9.18 3.80 2.68
C GLN A 112 -10.41 3.58 1.80
N ILE A 113 -10.24 3.59 0.47
CA ILE A 113 -11.35 3.30 -0.45
C ILE A 113 -11.85 1.87 -0.26
N MET A 114 -10.94 0.91 -0.10
CA MET A 114 -11.30 -0.46 0.19
C MET A 114 -12.16 -0.55 1.45
N LEU A 115 -11.77 0.13 2.52
CA LEU A 115 -12.53 0.16 3.78
C LEU A 115 -13.92 0.76 3.59
N LEU A 116 -14.02 1.85 2.82
CA LEU A 116 -15.32 2.48 2.52
C LEU A 116 -16.24 1.51 1.78
N ARG A 117 -15.71 0.77 0.80
CA ARG A 117 -16.49 -0.22 0.05
C ARG A 117 -16.95 -1.38 0.94
N LEU A 118 -16.09 -1.83 1.85
CA LEU A 118 -16.46 -2.87 2.82
C LEU A 118 -17.59 -2.41 3.75
N GLN A 119 -17.65 -1.11 4.05
CA GLN A 119 -18.73 -0.50 4.83
C GLN A 119 -19.96 -0.17 3.98
N LYS A 120 -19.93 -0.53 2.70
CA LYS A 120 -21.02 -0.25 1.73
C LYS A 120 -21.30 1.24 1.57
N LYS A 121 -20.28 2.08 1.77
CA LYS A 121 -20.38 3.52 1.53
C LYS A 121 -20.12 3.84 0.06
N GLU A 122 -20.81 4.85 -0.43
CA GLU A 122 -20.65 5.29 -1.81
C GLU A 122 -19.34 6.04 -1.99
N ILE A 123 -18.76 5.88 -3.17
CA ILE A 123 -17.53 6.58 -3.58
C ILE A 123 -17.93 7.62 -4.62
N SER A 124 -17.51 8.88 -4.43
CA SER A 124 -17.81 9.94 -5.39
C SER A 124 -17.11 9.68 -6.73
N PRO A 125 -17.64 10.22 -7.84
CA PRO A 125 -16.95 10.09 -9.14
C PRO A 125 -15.52 10.64 -9.11
N GLU A 126 -15.27 11.71 -8.39
CA GLU A 126 -13.93 12.30 -8.24
C GLU A 126 -12.99 11.33 -7.55
N THR A 127 -13.44 10.73 -6.45
CA THR A 127 -12.65 9.74 -5.72
C THR A 127 -12.40 8.51 -6.58
N ALA A 128 -13.40 8.04 -7.33
CA ALA A 128 -13.24 6.91 -8.24
C ALA A 128 -12.21 7.19 -9.33
N SER A 129 -12.17 8.41 -9.84
CA SER A 129 -11.17 8.83 -10.83
C SER A 129 -9.76 8.79 -10.24
N VAL A 130 -9.59 9.32 -9.03
CA VAL A 130 -8.30 9.30 -8.34
C VAL A 130 -7.88 7.87 -8.03
N GLN A 131 -8.82 7.02 -7.63
CA GLN A 131 -8.57 5.59 -7.41
C GLN A 131 -7.99 4.93 -8.66
N THR A 132 -8.59 5.20 -9.82
CA THR A 132 -8.12 4.65 -11.10
C THR A 132 -6.69 5.10 -11.38
N GLN A 133 -6.39 6.38 -11.20
CA GLN A 133 -5.05 6.93 -11.43
C GLN A 133 -4.01 6.31 -10.48
N ALA A 134 -4.34 6.22 -9.19
CA ALA A 134 -3.45 5.62 -8.20
C ALA A 134 -3.22 4.14 -8.50
N THR A 135 -4.27 3.42 -8.89
CA THR A 135 -4.16 2.00 -9.27
C THR A 135 -3.24 1.82 -10.47
N GLN A 136 -3.34 2.69 -11.46
CA GLN A 136 -2.48 2.63 -12.65
C GLN A 136 -1.00 2.82 -12.28
N VAL A 137 -0.71 3.79 -11.43
CA VAL A 137 0.66 4.03 -10.95
C VAL A 137 1.19 2.81 -10.20
N LEU A 138 0.42 2.27 -9.26
CA LEU A 138 0.87 1.15 -8.46
C LEU A 138 0.98 -0.14 -9.29
N THR A 139 0.11 -0.33 -10.28
CA THR A 139 0.19 -1.47 -11.20
C THR A 139 1.47 -1.39 -12.03
N PHE A 140 1.79 -0.22 -12.55
CA PHE A 140 3.02 0.00 -13.31
C PHE A 140 4.27 -0.25 -12.45
N LEU A 141 4.28 0.27 -11.23
CA LEU A 141 5.38 0.02 -10.28
C LEU A 141 5.53 -1.46 -9.95
N SER A 142 4.41 -2.13 -9.68
CA SER A 142 4.44 -3.55 -9.31
C SER A 142 4.93 -4.41 -10.47
N LYS A 143 4.52 -4.10 -11.69
CA LYS A 143 4.98 -4.80 -12.88
C LYS A 143 6.48 -4.56 -13.11
N THR A 144 6.92 -3.32 -13.00
CA THR A 144 8.34 -2.97 -13.16
C THR A 144 9.18 -3.66 -12.10
N TYR A 145 8.72 -3.67 -10.85
CA TYR A 145 9.39 -4.38 -9.76
C TYR A 145 9.51 -5.87 -10.09
N HIS A 146 8.40 -6.49 -10.51
CA HIS A 146 8.38 -7.91 -10.86
C HIS A 146 9.38 -8.22 -11.99
N ASP A 147 9.37 -7.41 -13.05
CA ASP A 147 10.27 -7.60 -14.19
C ASP A 147 11.74 -7.46 -13.77
N ASN A 148 12.05 -6.51 -12.89
CA ASN A 148 13.39 -6.32 -12.36
C ASN A 148 13.86 -7.51 -11.50
N GLN A 149 12.96 -8.11 -10.73
CA GLN A 149 13.28 -9.26 -9.88
C GLN A 149 13.48 -10.53 -10.69
N THR A 150 12.84 -10.65 -11.85
CA THR A 150 12.94 -11.84 -12.72
C THR A 150 14.00 -11.69 -13.81
N ALA A 151 14.51 -10.47 -14.02
CA ALA A 151 15.62 -10.22 -14.97
C ALA A 151 16.92 -10.74 -14.36
N VAL A 152 17.62 -11.55 -15.10
CA VAL A 152 18.91 -12.16 -14.67
C VAL A 152 20.01 -11.73 -15.62
#